data_edbbde8e3191912b21633b31b5a069dc
#
_entry.id   edbbde8e3191912b21633b31b5a069dc
#
_cell.length_a   1.000
_cell.length_b   1.000
_cell.length_c   1.000
_cell.angle_alpha   90.00
_cell.angle_beta   90.00
_cell.angle_gamma   90.00
#
_symmetry.space_group_name_H-M   'P 1'
#
loop_
_entity.id
_entity.type
_entity.pdbx_description
1 polymer ?
#
loop_
_entity_poly.entity_id
_entity_poly.type
_entity_poly.pdbx_seq_one_letter_code
_entity_poly.pdbx_strand_id
1 'polypeptide(L)'
;ATHTLVELKKANFDFVVYDNFSNSSKEALKRVKKITGAKVKFVKGDIRDKKALRKVFKKYKIDSVIHFAGLKAVAESVAKPLKYYDNNVVGTIKLLEVMREFDCKKIVFSSSATVYGNPKSCPIDESFDVGATTNPYGTSKYMIERILEDLYISDNSFKIAILRYFNPVGAHESGLIGENPNGIPNNLMPYISQVAVGKLKELSVFGSDYETKDGTGVRDYIHVVDLANAHVKA
;
A
#
# COMPACT_ATOMS: atom_id res chain seq x y z
N ALA A 1 -1.83 -2.97 5.25
CA ALA A 1 -1.64 -2.21 6.51
C ALA A 1 -2.00 -3.01 7.78
N THR A 2 -3.20 -3.63 7.90
CA THR A 2 -3.59 -4.31 9.15
C THR A 2 -2.67 -5.46 9.56
N HIS A 3 -2.20 -6.27 8.62
CA HIS A 3 -1.21 -7.33 8.88
C HIS A 3 0.11 -6.72 9.39
N THR A 4 0.56 -5.61 8.81
CA THR A 4 1.76 -4.90 9.27
C THR A 4 1.62 -4.40 10.71
N LEU A 5 0.43 -3.95 11.14
CA LEU A 5 0.20 -3.58 12.54
C LEU A 5 0.36 -4.77 13.50
N VAL A 6 -0.06 -5.97 13.08
CA VAL A 6 0.15 -7.21 13.86
C VAL A 6 1.63 -7.52 13.97
N GLU A 7 2.36 -7.49 12.86
CA GLU A 7 3.79 -7.79 12.83
C GLU A 7 4.62 -6.73 13.57
N LEU A 8 4.28 -5.44 13.47
CA LEU A 8 4.88 -4.38 14.28
C LEU A 8 4.72 -4.66 15.78
N LYS A 9 3.54 -5.13 16.20
CA LYS A 9 3.32 -5.46 17.62
C LYS A 9 4.10 -6.70 18.04
N LYS A 10 4.19 -7.72 17.21
CA LYS A 10 5.06 -8.89 17.46
C LYS A 10 6.54 -8.48 17.61
N ALA A 11 6.98 -7.50 16.83
CA ALA A 11 8.33 -6.93 16.87
C ALA A 11 8.53 -5.85 17.98
N ASN A 12 7.55 -5.69 18.89
CA ASN A 12 7.57 -4.74 20.00
C ASN A 12 7.62 -3.25 19.60
N PHE A 13 7.20 -2.90 18.40
CA PHE A 13 7.03 -1.50 18.02
C PHE A 13 5.72 -0.91 18.56
N ASP A 14 5.78 0.33 19.03
CA ASP A 14 4.61 1.16 19.24
C ASP A 14 4.22 1.83 17.92
N PHE A 15 2.92 1.96 17.68
CA PHE A 15 2.43 2.61 16.47
C PHE A 15 1.19 3.47 16.71
N VAL A 16 1.00 4.44 15.84
CA VAL A 16 -0.23 5.20 15.69
C VAL A 16 -0.73 5.08 14.25
N VAL A 17 -2.00 4.79 14.08
CA VAL A 17 -2.64 4.71 12.76
C VAL A 17 -3.23 6.06 12.40
N TYR A 18 -2.92 6.55 11.19
CA TYR A 18 -3.55 7.73 10.60
C TYR A 18 -4.22 7.32 9.29
N ASP A 19 -5.54 7.43 9.22
CA ASP A 19 -6.35 6.95 8.08
C ASP A 19 -7.64 7.77 7.99
N ASN A 20 -8.10 8.08 6.77
CA ASN A 20 -9.34 8.82 6.55
C ASN A 20 -10.57 7.91 6.45
N PHE A 21 -10.36 6.58 6.37
CA PHE A 21 -11.38 5.54 6.16
C PHE A 21 -12.20 5.69 4.88
N SER A 22 -11.63 6.28 3.85
CA SER A 22 -12.32 6.38 2.55
C SER A 22 -12.55 5.02 1.89
N ASN A 23 -11.65 4.06 2.12
CA ASN A 23 -11.71 2.70 1.57
C ASN A 23 -11.40 1.61 2.61
N SER A 24 -11.49 1.93 3.88
CA SER A 24 -11.23 1.04 5.01
C SER A 24 -12.31 1.18 6.09
N SER A 25 -12.21 0.43 7.18
CA SER A 25 -13.14 0.52 8.28
C SER A 25 -12.46 0.41 9.66
N LYS A 26 -13.11 0.98 10.69
CA LYS A 26 -12.65 0.84 12.07
C LYS A 26 -12.70 -0.61 12.58
N GLU A 27 -13.49 -1.47 11.94
CA GLU A 27 -13.58 -2.89 12.30
C GLU A 27 -12.22 -3.58 12.13
N ALA A 28 -11.46 -3.20 11.10
CA ALA A 28 -10.11 -3.72 10.89
C ALA A 28 -9.20 -3.47 12.11
N LEU A 29 -9.27 -2.27 12.73
CA LEU A 29 -8.49 -1.92 13.91
C LEU A 29 -8.95 -2.67 15.17
N LYS A 30 -10.27 -2.93 15.31
CA LYS A 30 -10.79 -3.77 16.41
C LYS A 30 -10.26 -5.20 16.31
N ARG A 31 -10.19 -5.75 15.10
CA ARG A 31 -9.67 -7.09 14.85
C ARG A 31 -8.16 -7.17 15.10
N VAL A 32 -7.39 -6.15 14.70
CA VAL A 32 -5.97 -6.04 15.10
C VAL A 32 -5.83 -6.06 16.62
N LYS A 33 -6.65 -5.26 17.35
CA LYS A 33 -6.66 -5.30 18.82
C LYS A 33 -6.97 -6.71 19.37
N LYS A 34 -7.94 -7.42 18.77
CA LYS A 34 -8.31 -8.79 19.19
C LYS A 34 -7.15 -9.77 18.98
N ILE A 35 -6.42 -9.65 17.88
CA ILE A 35 -5.26 -10.52 17.57
C ILE A 35 -4.09 -10.22 18.50
N THR A 36 -3.77 -8.96 18.71
CA THR A 36 -2.54 -8.53 19.39
C THR A 36 -2.70 -8.29 20.90
N GLY A 37 -3.93 -8.20 21.39
CA GLY A 37 -4.22 -7.74 22.77
C GLY A 37 -3.91 -6.24 22.99
N ALA A 38 -3.28 -5.55 22.03
CA ALA A 38 -2.79 -4.19 22.21
C ALA A 38 -3.84 -3.13 21.85
N LYS A 39 -3.82 -2.01 22.58
CA LYS A 39 -4.63 -0.85 22.24
C LYS A 39 -4.06 -0.18 20.99
N VAL A 40 -4.85 -0.15 19.91
CA VAL A 40 -4.49 0.56 18.67
C VAL A 40 -4.76 2.06 18.86
N LYS A 41 -3.68 2.86 18.90
CA LYS A 41 -3.77 4.32 18.85
C LYS A 41 -4.15 4.73 17.42
N PHE A 42 -5.16 5.55 17.26
CA PHE A 42 -5.71 5.91 15.96
C PHE A 42 -6.13 7.38 15.91
N VAL A 43 -5.85 8.03 14.79
CA VAL A 43 -6.31 9.39 14.45
C VAL A 43 -6.96 9.35 13.07
N LYS A 44 -8.22 9.77 12.96
CA LYS A 44 -8.88 9.95 11.67
C LYS A 44 -8.39 11.24 11.02
N GLY A 45 -7.86 11.14 9.80
CA GLY A 45 -7.42 12.30 9.03
C GLY A 45 -6.99 11.93 7.62
N ASP A 46 -6.87 12.93 6.77
CA ASP A 46 -6.45 12.80 5.38
C ASP A 46 -5.01 13.28 5.24
N ILE A 47 -4.17 12.53 4.48
CA ILE A 47 -2.76 12.89 4.29
C ILE A 47 -2.56 14.22 3.57
N ARG A 48 -3.57 14.73 2.88
CA ARG A 48 -3.56 16.06 2.24
C ARG A 48 -3.75 17.20 3.24
N ASP A 49 -4.28 16.89 4.44
CA ASP A 49 -4.44 17.87 5.51
C ASP A 49 -3.15 18.02 6.33
N LYS A 50 -2.27 18.90 5.88
CA LYS A 50 -1.02 19.24 6.55
C LYS A 50 -1.20 19.69 8.01
N LYS A 51 -2.32 20.39 8.32
CA LYS A 51 -2.60 20.85 9.70
C LYS A 51 -2.93 19.66 10.61
N ALA A 52 -3.72 18.71 10.11
CA ALA A 52 -4.02 17.48 10.85
C ALA A 52 -2.78 16.61 11.05
N LEU A 53 -1.94 16.45 10.04
CA LEU A 53 -0.65 15.74 10.15
C LEU A 53 0.24 16.35 11.23
N ARG A 54 0.45 17.68 11.23
CA ARG A 54 1.23 18.37 12.27
C ARG A 54 0.72 18.10 13.68
N LYS A 55 -0.61 18.04 13.87
CA LYS A 55 -1.20 17.71 15.19
C LYS A 55 -0.82 16.29 15.63
N VAL A 56 -0.76 15.34 14.70
CA VAL A 56 -0.33 13.96 15.00
C VAL A 56 1.14 13.93 15.41
N PHE A 57 2.03 14.53 14.61
CA PHE A 57 3.46 14.56 14.89
C PHE A 57 3.78 15.32 16.20
N LYS A 58 3.05 16.41 16.47
CA LYS A 58 3.18 17.14 17.75
C LYS A 58 2.71 16.31 18.95
N LYS A 59 1.64 15.50 18.77
CA LYS A 59 1.06 14.70 19.87
C LYS A 59 1.85 13.44 20.14
N TYR A 60 2.39 12.83 19.11
CA TYR A 60 3.12 11.58 19.20
C TYR A 60 4.56 11.81 18.72
N LYS A 61 5.52 11.28 19.48
CA LYS A 61 6.92 11.26 19.01
C LYS A 61 7.03 10.18 17.94
N ILE A 62 7.07 10.60 16.67
CA ILE A 62 7.12 9.72 15.50
C ILE A 62 8.58 9.58 15.07
N ASP A 63 9.12 8.38 15.14
CA ASP A 63 10.50 8.07 14.75
C ASP A 63 10.58 7.65 13.26
N SER A 64 9.52 7.02 12.75
CA SER A 64 9.46 6.53 11.37
C SER A 64 8.02 6.47 10.86
N VAL A 65 7.88 6.44 9.54
CA VAL A 65 6.59 6.33 8.86
C VAL A 65 6.59 5.13 7.93
N ILE A 66 5.55 4.27 8.00
CA ILE A 66 5.22 3.31 6.96
C ILE A 66 4.05 3.89 6.17
N HIS A 67 4.30 4.24 4.92
CA HIS A 67 3.36 4.96 4.08
C HIS A 67 2.58 4.03 3.15
N PHE A 68 1.37 3.66 3.59
CA PHE A 68 0.41 2.87 2.81
C PHE A 68 -0.70 3.71 2.16
N ALA A 69 -0.89 4.94 2.62
CA ALA A 69 -2.02 5.76 2.17
C ALA A 69 -1.93 6.04 0.67
N GLY A 70 -2.97 5.65 -0.05
CA GLY A 70 -3.06 5.84 -1.49
C GLY A 70 -4.28 5.13 -2.09
N LEU A 71 -4.81 5.71 -3.14
CA LEU A 71 -5.79 5.06 -4.00
C LEU A 71 -5.06 4.07 -4.91
N LYS A 72 -5.65 2.87 -5.12
CA LYS A 72 -4.95 1.75 -5.79
C LYS A 72 -5.75 1.08 -6.92
N ALA A 73 -6.97 1.50 -7.22
CA ALA A 73 -7.79 0.90 -8.26
C ALA A 73 -7.39 1.41 -9.64
N VAL A 74 -6.79 0.54 -10.46
CA VAL A 74 -6.25 0.88 -11.79
C VAL A 74 -7.33 1.49 -12.69
N ALA A 75 -8.48 0.82 -12.84
CA ALA A 75 -9.57 1.30 -13.71
C ALA A 75 -10.11 2.67 -13.24
N GLU A 76 -10.27 2.88 -11.92
CA GLU A 76 -10.68 4.19 -11.40
C GLU A 76 -9.60 5.26 -11.67
N SER A 77 -8.32 4.90 -11.65
CA SER A 77 -7.25 5.87 -11.93
C SER A 77 -7.32 6.39 -13.35
N VAL A 78 -7.66 5.54 -14.33
CA VAL A 78 -7.85 5.93 -15.73
C VAL A 78 -9.05 6.87 -15.86
N ALA A 79 -10.17 6.55 -15.20
CA ALA A 79 -11.38 7.37 -15.25
C ALA A 79 -11.25 8.70 -14.47
N LYS A 80 -10.41 8.76 -13.43
CA LYS A 80 -10.28 9.91 -12.52
C LYS A 80 -8.83 10.23 -12.17
N PRO A 81 -7.95 10.53 -13.16
CA PRO A 81 -6.52 10.65 -12.93
C PRO A 81 -6.15 11.75 -11.93
N LEU A 82 -6.77 12.92 -12.00
CA LEU A 82 -6.48 14.03 -11.10
C LEU A 82 -6.76 13.68 -9.64
N LYS A 83 -7.80 12.88 -9.35
CA LYS A 83 -8.08 12.37 -8.00
C LYS A 83 -6.93 11.52 -7.48
N TYR A 84 -6.29 10.74 -8.34
CA TYR A 84 -5.15 9.89 -7.97
C TYR A 84 -3.90 10.70 -7.72
N TYR A 85 -3.60 11.68 -8.56
CA TYR A 85 -2.45 12.56 -8.34
C TYR A 85 -2.62 13.43 -7.10
N ASP A 86 -3.79 14.02 -6.88
CA ASP A 86 -4.07 14.80 -5.69
C ASP A 86 -3.94 13.95 -4.41
N ASN A 87 -4.59 12.78 -4.37
CA ASN A 87 -4.54 11.93 -3.18
C ASN A 87 -3.15 11.33 -2.95
N ASN A 88 -2.54 10.72 -3.98
CA ASN A 88 -1.32 9.94 -3.81
C ASN A 88 -0.08 10.83 -3.80
N VAL A 89 0.08 11.72 -4.80
CA VAL A 89 1.30 12.52 -4.95
C VAL A 89 1.26 13.74 -4.03
N VAL A 90 0.21 14.57 -4.12
CA VAL A 90 0.10 15.75 -3.26
C VAL A 90 0.02 15.37 -1.79
N GLY A 91 -0.76 14.31 -1.46
CA GLY A 91 -0.82 13.80 -0.09
C GLY A 91 0.54 13.36 0.45
N THR A 92 1.34 12.66 -0.36
CA THR A 92 2.70 12.26 0.03
C THR A 92 3.61 13.47 0.23
N ILE A 93 3.56 14.47 -0.66
CA ILE A 93 4.34 15.71 -0.49
C ILE A 93 4.00 16.38 0.85
N LYS A 94 2.70 16.47 1.20
CA LYS A 94 2.29 17.04 2.49
C LYS A 94 2.80 16.25 3.69
N LEU A 95 2.82 14.93 3.59
CA LEU A 95 3.42 14.06 4.61
C LEU A 95 4.92 14.34 4.76
N LEU A 96 5.67 14.34 3.65
CA LEU A 96 7.12 14.58 3.65
C LEU A 96 7.49 15.98 4.18
N GLU A 97 6.73 17.00 3.84
CA GLU A 97 6.87 18.35 4.40
C GLU A 97 6.76 18.33 5.94
N VAL A 98 5.76 17.61 6.49
CA VAL A 98 5.57 17.51 7.94
C VAL A 98 6.66 16.63 8.57
N MET A 99 7.07 15.55 7.94
CA MET A 99 8.19 14.72 8.42
C MET A 99 9.47 15.56 8.59
N ARG A 100 9.80 16.41 7.60
CA ARG A 100 10.94 17.36 7.70
C ARG A 100 10.78 18.35 8.84
N GLU A 101 9.59 18.94 9.02
CA GLU A 101 9.30 19.90 10.09
C GLU A 101 9.51 19.32 11.50
N PHE A 102 9.33 18.01 11.66
CA PHE A 102 9.46 17.29 12.93
C PHE A 102 10.72 16.40 13.04
N ASP A 103 11.65 16.55 12.10
CA ASP A 103 12.90 15.77 12.02
C ASP A 103 12.69 14.24 11.99
N CYS A 104 11.53 13.79 11.48
CA CYS A 104 11.23 12.39 11.25
C CYS A 104 11.77 12.00 9.85
N LYS A 105 12.91 11.33 9.79
CA LYS A 105 13.66 11.10 8.54
C LYS A 105 13.66 9.64 8.08
N LYS A 106 12.84 8.79 8.65
CA LYS A 106 12.73 7.38 8.25
C LYS A 106 11.37 7.10 7.63
N ILE A 107 11.37 6.58 6.40
CA ILE A 107 10.14 6.23 5.69
C ILE A 107 10.28 4.92 4.94
N VAL A 108 9.30 4.03 5.10
CA VAL A 108 9.08 2.86 4.25
C VAL A 108 7.90 3.18 3.34
N PHE A 109 8.14 3.26 2.06
CA PHE A 109 7.11 3.53 1.07
C PHE A 109 6.62 2.24 0.41
N SER A 110 5.32 2.01 0.53
CA SER A 110 4.60 0.92 -0.12
C SER A 110 4.35 1.28 -1.59
N SER A 111 5.31 0.94 -2.45
CA SER A 111 5.24 1.16 -3.90
C SER A 111 4.52 0.00 -4.59
N SER A 112 4.78 -0.24 -5.85
CA SER A 112 4.12 -1.26 -6.65
C SER A 112 4.99 -1.68 -7.83
N ALA A 113 4.92 -2.96 -8.22
CA ALA A 113 5.54 -3.43 -9.45
C ALA A 113 4.98 -2.76 -10.73
N THR A 114 3.83 -2.07 -10.65
CA THR A 114 3.29 -1.29 -11.78
C THR A 114 4.22 -0.17 -12.26
N VAL A 115 5.24 0.22 -11.47
CA VAL A 115 6.24 1.21 -11.87
C VAL A 115 7.13 0.72 -13.02
N TYR A 116 7.26 -0.59 -13.20
CA TYR A 116 8.01 -1.20 -14.31
C TYR A 116 7.27 -1.14 -15.65
N GLY A 117 5.94 -0.88 -15.63
CA GLY A 117 5.14 -0.85 -16.86
C GLY A 117 5.11 -2.22 -17.55
N ASN A 118 5.44 -2.23 -18.84
CA ASN A 118 5.61 -3.44 -19.64
C ASN A 118 7.10 -3.79 -19.72
N PRO A 119 7.59 -4.75 -18.93
CA PRO A 119 9.01 -5.10 -18.90
C PRO A 119 9.43 -5.81 -20.19
N LYS A 120 10.70 -5.67 -20.58
CA LYS A 120 11.26 -6.32 -21.77
C LYS A 120 11.43 -7.84 -21.63
N SER A 121 11.54 -8.31 -20.39
CA SER A 121 11.69 -9.74 -20.05
C SER A 121 11.24 -10.04 -18.62
N CYS A 122 11.16 -11.32 -18.28
CA CYS A 122 10.90 -11.82 -16.94
C CYS A 122 11.96 -12.89 -16.59
N PRO A 123 12.32 -13.07 -15.33
CA PRO A 123 11.83 -12.32 -14.14
C PRO A 123 12.34 -10.87 -14.10
N ILE A 124 11.61 -10.01 -13.37
CA ILE A 124 11.94 -8.60 -13.17
C ILE A 124 12.73 -8.48 -11.86
N ASP A 125 13.80 -7.66 -11.86
CA ASP A 125 14.53 -7.25 -10.66
C ASP A 125 14.63 -5.71 -10.58
N GLU A 126 15.29 -5.21 -9.55
CA GLU A 126 15.39 -3.77 -9.27
C GLU A 126 16.25 -2.99 -10.28
N SER A 127 17.02 -3.68 -11.13
CA SER A 127 17.84 -3.05 -12.19
C SER A 127 17.03 -2.65 -13.43
N PHE A 128 15.78 -3.14 -13.53
CA PHE A 128 14.91 -2.83 -14.66
C PHE A 128 14.48 -1.36 -14.66
N ASP A 129 14.37 -0.80 -15.86
CA ASP A 129 13.87 0.56 -16.06
C ASP A 129 12.48 0.73 -15.45
N VAL A 130 12.24 1.88 -14.85
CA VAL A 130 10.94 2.29 -14.30
C VAL A 130 10.43 3.56 -14.97
N GLY A 131 9.11 3.80 -14.89
CA GLY A 131 8.49 5.03 -15.37
C GLY A 131 7.70 4.89 -16.66
N ALA A 132 7.87 3.81 -17.42
CA ALA A 132 7.03 3.49 -18.59
C ALA A 132 5.66 2.91 -18.15
N THR A 133 5.00 3.60 -17.22
CA THR A 133 3.77 3.15 -16.59
C THR A 133 2.58 3.20 -17.54
N THR A 134 1.65 2.25 -17.42
CA THR A 134 0.51 2.09 -18.33
C THR A 134 -0.79 2.73 -17.83
N ASN A 135 -0.77 3.30 -16.61
CA ASN A 135 -1.96 3.88 -15.98
C ASN A 135 -1.59 4.92 -14.90
N PRO A 136 -2.52 5.85 -14.57
CA PRO A 136 -2.25 6.91 -13.60
C PRO A 136 -1.93 6.44 -12.18
N TYR A 137 -2.43 5.27 -11.75
CA TYR A 137 -2.03 4.69 -10.47
C TYR A 137 -0.54 4.36 -10.48
N GLY A 138 -0.06 3.59 -11.47
CA GLY A 138 1.36 3.28 -11.63
C GLY A 138 2.22 4.54 -11.73
N THR A 139 1.78 5.51 -12.53
CA THR A 139 2.46 6.82 -12.67
C THR A 139 2.54 7.55 -11.32
N SER A 140 1.48 7.55 -10.52
CA SER A 140 1.51 8.19 -9.19
C SER A 140 2.51 7.52 -8.24
N LYS A 141 2.67 6.19 -8.32
CA LYS A 141 3.68 5.46 -7.53
C LYS A 141 5.09 5.81 -8.00
N TYR A 142 5.34 5.80 -9.30
CA TYR A 142 6.62 6.20 -9.87
C TYR A 142 7.01 7.65 -9.53
N MET A 143 6.07 8.59 -9.63
CA MET A 143 6.30 9.99 -9.23
C MET A 143 6.73 10.09 -7.77
N ILE A 144 6.10 9.32 -6.87
CA ILE A 144 6.46 9.32 -5.45
C ILE A 144 7.87 8.74 -5.24
N GLU A 145 8.24 7.67 -5.96
CA GLU A 145 9.60 7.13 -5.89
C GLU A 145 10.63 8.19 -6.30
N ARG A 146 10.40 8.91 -7.41
CA ARG A 146 11.28 10.02 -7.85
C ARG A 146 11.36 11.14 -6.81
N ILE A 147 10.24 11.54 -6.21
CA ILE A 147 10.22 12.54 -5.13
C ILE A 147 11.04 12.08 -3.92
N LEU A 148 10.97 10.80 -3.56
CA LEU A 148 11.73 10.24 -2.45
C LEU A 148 13.23 10.18 -2.76
N GLU A 149 13.61 9.83 -3.99
CA GLU A 149 15.00 9.86 -4.45
C GLU A 149 15.57 11.29 -4.43
N ASP A 150 14.85 12.26 -4.97
CA ASP A 150 15.24 13.66 -4.98
C ASP A 150 15.33 14.23 -3.55
N LEU A 151 14.42 13.80 -2.65
CA LEU A 151 14.49 14.15 -1.23
C LEU A 151 15.77 13.62 -0.58
N TYR A 152 16.15 12.37 -0.85
CA TYR A 152 17.40 11.77 -0.35
C TYR A 152 18.64 12.49 -0.89
N ILE A 153 18.64 12.85 -2.17
CA ILE A 153 19.73 13.62 -2.78
C ILE A 153 19.87 14.99 -2.12
N SER A 154 18.75 15.64 -1.79
CA SER A 154 18.73 16.96 -1.16
C SER A 154 19.10 16.92 0.33
N ASP A 155 18.85 15.81 1.01
CA ASP A 155 19.14 15.57 2.42
C ASP A 155 19.41 14.08 2.67
N ASN A 156 20.66 13.66 2.62
CA ASN A 156 21.08 12.27 2.76
C ASN A 156 20.91 11.70 4.19
N SER A 157 20.45 12.49 5.14
CA SER A 157 20.06 12.01 6.47
C SER A 157 18.72 11.26 6.46
N PHE A 158 17.91 11.40 5.41
CA PHE A 158 16.74 10.55 5.21
C PHE A 158 17.16 9.09 5.03
N LYS A 159 16.38 8.20 5.62
CA LYS A 159 16.46 6.74 5.42
C LYS A 159 15.16 6.31 4.76
N ILE A 160 15.26 5.89 3.51
CA ILE A 160 14.12 5.62 2.64
C ILE A 160 14.21 4.18 2.16
N ALA A 161 13.17 3.40 2.42
CA ALA A 161 12.99 2.08 1.82
C ALA A 161 11.76 2.14 0.88
N ILE A 162 11.97 1.73 -0.37
CA ILE A 162 10.91 1.66 -1.39
C ILE A 162 10.63 0.18 -1.67
N LEU A 163 9.43 -0.30 -1.34
CA LEU A 163 9.04 -1.69 -1.54
C LEU A 163 8.14 -1.81 -2.76
N ARG A 164 8.68 -2.37 -3.84
CA ARG A 164 7.96 -2.69 -5.07
C ARG A 164 7.50 -4.14 -5.00
N TYR A 165 6.22 -4.39 -4.85
CA TYR A 165 5.68 -5.74 -4.77
C TYR A 165 4.56 -5.95 -5.78
N PHE A 166 4.35 -7.21 -6.14
CA PHE A 166 3.37 -7.64 -7.12
C PHE A 166 1.98 -7.82 -6.44
N ASN A 167 1.44 -9.01 -6.37
CA ASN A 167 0.09 -9.26 -5.92
C ASN A 167 0.07 -9.85 -4.51
N PRO A 168 -0.20 -9.06 -3.46
CA PRO A 168 -0.35 -9.62 -2.12
C PRO A 168 -1.66 -10.42 -2.02
N VAL A 169 -1.57 -11.63 -1.46
CA VAL A 169 -2.70 -12.54 -1.27
C VAL A 169 -2.69 -13.16 0.11
N GLY A 170 -3.77 -13.80 0.48
CA GLY A 170 -3.89 -14.52 1.75
C GLY A 170 -4.52 -13.68 2.86
N ALA A 171 -4.53 -14.28 4.04
CA ALA A 171 -5.12 -13.73 5.25
C ALA A 171 -4.28 -14.11 6.47
N HIS A 172 -4.56 -13.48 7.61
CA HIS A 172 -3.95 -13.86 8.88
C HIS A 172 -4.49 -15.20 9.36
N GLU A 173 -3.65 -16.04 9.94
CA GLU A 173 -4.00 -17.39 10.45
C GLU A 173 -5.21 -17.41 11.38
N SER A 174 -5.46 -16.33 12.13
CA SER A 174 -6.64 -16.20 13.01
C SER A 174 -7.98 -16.14 12.26
N GLY A 175 -7.99 -15.96 10.93
CA GLY A 175 -9.20 -15.71 10.14
C GLY A 175 -9.87 -14.35 10.40
N LEU A 176 -9.32 -13.50 11.26
CA LEU A 176 -9.94 -12.22 11.64
C LEU A 176 -9.66 -11.07 10.70
N ILE A 177 -8.50 -11.08 10.02
CA ILE A 177 -8.12 -10.08 9.04
C ILE A 177 -7.67 -10.73 7.73
N GLY A 178 -8.06 -10.10 6.63
CA GLY A 178 -7.78 -10.51 5.26
C GLY A 178 -8.12 -9.38 4.32
N GLU A 179 -8.42 -9.68 3.06
CA GLU A 179 -8.88 -8.72 2.09
C GLU A 179 -10.42 -8.69 2.06
N ASN A 180 -11.00 -7.54 2.41
CA ASN A 180 -12.44 -7.31 2.38
C ASN A 180 -12.72 -5.95 1.72
N PRO A 181 -12.73 -5.90 0.37
CA PRO A 181 -12.93 -4.67 -0.37
C PRO A 181 -14.36 -4.14 -0.21
N ASN A 182 -14.50 -2.80 -0.24
CA ASN A 182 -15.79 -2.16 -0.35
C ASN A 182 -16.27 -2.26 -1.81
N GLY A 183 -17.44 -2.86 -2.04
CA GLY A 183 -18.00 -3.08 -3.38
C GLY A 183 -17.44 -4.30 -4.12
N ILE A 184 -17.44 -4.24 -5.45
CA ILE A 184 -16.95 -5.33 -6.30
C ILE A 184 -15.42 -5.46 -6.18
N PRO A 185 -14.90 -6.67 -5.93
CA PRO A 185 -13.45 -6.88 -5.86
C PRO A 185 -12.72 -6.52 -7.16
N ASN A 186 -11.53 -5.93 -7.03
CA ASN A 186 -10.66 -5.65 -8.17
C ASN A 186 -9.50 -6.65 -8.29
N ASN A 187 -9.32 -7.53 -7.31
CA ASN A 187 -8.26 -8.53 -7.26
C ASN A 187 -8.85 -9.94 -7.35
N LEU A 188 -8.08 -10.88 -7.90
CA LEU A 188 -8.51 -12.25 -8.15
C LEU A 188 -8.95 -12.98 -6.88
N MET A 189 -8.15 -12.94 -5.81
CA MET A 189 -8.43 -13.74 -4.59
C MET A 189 -9.73 -13.38 -3.88
N PRO A 190 -10.12 -12.10 -3.70
CA PRO A 190 -11.44 -11.76 -3.19
C PRO A 190 -12.59 -12.28 -4.07
N TYR A 191 -12.42 -12.30 -5.41
CA TYR A 191 -13.39 -12.89 -6.32
C TYR A 191 -13.56 -14.39 -6.07
N ILE A 192 -12.45 -15.12 -6.06
CA ILE A 192 -12.44 -16.57 -5.77
C ILE A 192 -13.11 -16.85 -4.43
N SER A 193 -12.76 -16.07 -3.40
CA SER A 193 -13.33 -16.24 -2.06
C SER A 193 -14.85 -15.98 -2.05
N GLN A 194 -15.35 -15.01 -2.80
CA GLN A 194 -16.79 -14.72 -2.88
C GLN A 194 -17.55 -15.80 -3.66
N VAL A 195 -16.93 -16.41 -4.69
CA VAL A 195 -17.49 -17.58 -5.38
C VAL A 195 -17.53 -18.79 -4.42
N ALA A 196 -16.43 -19.05 -3.73
CA ALA A 196 -16.31 -20.18 -2.83
C ALA A 196 -17.37 -20.17 -1.67
N VAL A 197 -17.75 -18.97 -1.20
CA VAL A 197 -18.81 -18.83 -0.17
C VAL A 197 -20.20 -18.57 -0.74
N GLY A 198 -20.39 -18.71 -2.05
CA GLY A 198 -21.69 -18.57 -2.73
C GLY A 198 -22.22 -17.13 -2.86
N LYS A 199 -21.39 -16.10 -2.64
CA LYS A 199 -21.78 -14.71 -2.84
C LYS A 199 -21.81 -14.31 -4.32
N LEU A 200 -20.95 -14.92 -5.12
CA LEU A 200 -20.91 -14.80 -6.57
C LEU A 200 -21.14 -16.17 -7.17
N LYS A 201 -21.78 -16.21 -8.33
CA LYS A 201 -22.16 -17.45 -9.02
C LYS A 201 -20.94 -18.17 -9.58
N GLU A 202 -20.06 -17.41 -10.25
CA GLU A 202 -18.94 -17.95 -11.01
C GLU A 202 -17.79 -16.94 -11.09
N LEU A 203 -16.60 -17.44 -11.40
CA LEU A 203 -15.42 -16.65 -11.73
C LEU A 203 -15.35 -16.48 -13.25
N SER A 204 -15.27 -15.24 -13.72
CA SER A 204 -15.04 -14.94 -15.13
C SER A 204 -13.55 -14.86 -15.43
N VAL A 205 -13.11 -15.57 -16.46
CA VAL A 205 -11.76 -15.46 -17.03
C VAL A 205 -11.84 -14.56 -18.26
N PHE A 206 -11.09 -13.44 -18.24
CA PHE A 206 -11.08 -12.45 -19.30
C PHE A 206 -9.83 -12.64 -20.18
N GLY A 207 -10.05 -12.92 -21.46
CA GLY A 207 -9.01 -13.20 -22.43
C GLY A 207 -8.51 -14.64 -22.36
N SER A 208 -8.01 -15.13 -23.50
CA SER A 208 -7.40 -16.45 -23.67
C SER A 208 -6.33 -16.40 -24.75
N ASP A 209 -5.84 -15.20 -25.06
CA ASP A 209 -4.96 -14.86 -26.18
C ASP A 209 -3.64 -14.21 -25.73
N TYR A 210 -3.30 -14.32 -24.44
CA TYR A 210 -2.00 -13.93 -23.95
C TYR A 210 -0.93 -14.94 -24.41
N GLU A 211 0.29 -14.48 -24.67
CA GLU A 211 1.46 -15.31 -25.02
C GLU A 211 1.97 -16.11 -23.80
N THR A 212 1.11 -16.96 -23.25
CA THR A 212 1.36 -17.81 -22.08
C THR A 212 0.91 -19.24 -22.37
N LYS A 213 1.32 -20.20 -21.55
CA LYS A 213 1.04 -21.64 -21.79
C LYS A 213 -0.46 -21.94 -21.92
N ASP A 214 -1.31 -21.24 -21.20
CA ASP A 214 -2.77 -21.44 -21.15
C ASP A 214 -3.58 -20.25 -21.71
N GLY A 215 -2.89 -19.27 -22.30
CA GLY A 215 -3.50 -18.08 -22.85
C GLY A 215 -3.99 -17.07 -21.79
N THR A 216 -3.74 -17.31 -20.51
CA THR A 216 -4.13 -16.40 -19.43
C THR A 216 -2.96 -15.60 -18.90
N GLY A 217 -3.22 -14.52 -18.16
CA GLY A 217 -2.17 -13.67 -17.58
C GLY A 217 -1.45 -14.33 -16.40
N VAL A 218 -0.13 -14.48 -16.50
CA VAL A 218 0.73 -14.93 -15.39
C VAL A 218 0.92 -13.82 -14.37
N ARG A 219 0.87 -14.15 -13.08
CA ARG A 219 1.06 -13.20 -11.97
C ARG A 219 1.96 -13.80 -10.90
N ASP A 220 2.77 -12.94 -10.30
CA ASP A 220 3.55 -13.28 -9.11
C ASP A 220 2.76 -12.90 -7.85
N TYR A 221 2.75 -13.80 -6.87
CA TYR A 221 1.99 -13.64 -5.63
C TYR A 221 2.91 -13.71 -4.41
N ILE A 222 2.71 -12.81 -3.46
CA ILE A 222 3.37 -12.83 -2.16
C ILE A 222 2.32 -12.97 -1.05
N HIS A 223 2.61 -13.82 -0.04
CA HIS A 223 1.69 -13.91 1.09
C HIS A 223 1.68 -12.61 1.89
N VAL A 224 0.48 -12.12 2.25
CA VAL A 224 0.31 -10.81 2.88
C VAL A 224 1.02 -10.66 4.23
N VAL A 225 1.26 -11.76 4.95
CA VAL A 225 2.03 -11.76 6.20
C VAL A 225 3.53 -11.60 5.92
N ASP A 226 4.05 -12.25 4.87
CA ASP A 226 5.45 -12.10 4.46
C ASP A 226 5.72 -10.66 4.00
N LEU A 227 4.81 -10.10 3.22
CA LEU A 227 4.87 -8.69 2.84
C LEU A 227 4.81 -7.76 4.06
N ALA A 228 3.97 -8.08 5.06
CA ALA A 228 3.90 -7.30 6.29
C ALA A 228 5.22 -7.35 7.08
N ASN A 229 5.85 -8.53 7.15
CA ASN A 229 7.17 -8.70 7.75
C ASN A 229 8.26 -7.93 7.00
N ALA A 230 8.20 -7.90 5.65
CA ALA A 230 9.12 -7.10 4.85
C ALA A 230 9.04 -5.60 5.21
N HIS A 231 7.83 -5.07 5.38
CA HIS A 231 7.65 -3.67 5.81
C HIS A 231 8.19 -3.38 7.22
N VAL A 232 8.20 -4.37 8.12
CA VAL A 232 8.73 -4.21 9.48
C VAL A 232 10.25 -4.29 9.49
N LYS A 233 10.85 -5.09 8.59
CA LYS A 233 12.30 -5.25 8.48
C LYS A 233 12.99 -4.09 7.74
N ALA A 234 12.27 -3.45 6.81
CA ALA A 234 12.73 -2.29 6.06
C ALA A 234 12.79 -1.02 6.93
#